data_841962812ac022f32bffcca28275cbed
#
_entry.id   841962812ac022f32bffcca28275cbed
#
_cell.length_a   1.000
_cell.length_b   1.000
_cell.length_c   1.000
_cell.angle_alpha   90.00
_cell.angle_beta   90.00
_cell.angle_gamma   90.00
#
_symmetry.space_group_name_H-M   'P 1'
#
loop_
_entity.id
_entity.type
_entity.pdbx_description
1 polymer ?
#
loop_
_entity_poly.entity_id
_entity_poly.type
_entity_poly.pdbx_seq_one_letter_code
_entity_poly.pdbx_strand_id
1 'polypeptide(L)'
;MTTILRVNINDLSSQFIQDLRKRFDKTAQLEIRVEEQKQGEGLLSENEFWQIISLLDWSKHEASEILDQAVKALSKMPIANIYLFKDQLSEKLYYLDTKVHAKAYKEKQDDDYLSVDDFLYVRCAVVAEGKDYYENVLINPSEMPIEIAFEPLLSLADAAYEVKTGKQMDYFPIFNYETHSNQAGWL
;
A
#
# COMPACT_ATOMS: atom_id res chain seq x y z
N MET A 1 -27.50 17.21 -2.35
CA MET A 1 -27.67 17.26 -3.83
C MET A 1 -26.35 16.79 -4.43
N THR A 2 -26.37 15.76 -5.28
CA THR A 2 -25.15 15.23 -5.92
C THR A 2 -25.08 15.76 -7.35
N THR A 3 -23.97 16.38 -7.72
CA THR A 3 -23.72 16.86 -9.10
C THR A 3 -22.68 15.95 -9.73
N ILE A 4 -22.97 15.38 -10.90
CA ILE A 4 -22.03 14.53 -11.64
C ILE A 4 -21.42 15.39 -12.76
N LEU A 5 -20.09 15.53 -12.74
CA LEU A 5 -19.32 16.16 -13.81
C LEU A 5 -18.55 15.06 -14.58
N ARG A 6 -18.68 15.04 -15.91
CA ARG A 6 -17.85 14.21 -16.79
C ARG A 6 -16.82 15.10 -17.44
N VAL A 7 -15.56 14.86 -17.15
CA VAL A 7 -14.43 15.69 -17.61
C VAL A 7 -13.36 14.76 -18.18
N ASN A 8 -12.76 15.15 -19.29
CA ASN A 8 -11.60 14.44 -19.82
C ASN A 8 -10.40 14.71 -18.87
N ILE A 9 -9.57 13.72 -18.63
CA ILE A 9 -8.41 13.84 -17.74
C ILE A 9 -7.45 14.95 -18.19
N ASN A 10 -7.35 15.21 -19.51
CA ASN A 10 -6.54 16.28 -20.06
C ASN A 10 -7.07 17.68 -19.76
N ASP A 11 -8.35 17.80 -19.37
CA ASP A 11 -8.99 19.06 -19.02
C ASP A 11 -8.91 19.37 -17.49
N LEU A 12 -8.37 18.43 -16.71
CA LEU A 12 -8.13 18.60 -15.26
C LEU A 12 -6.93 19.52 -15.02
N SER A 13 -7.08 20.78 -15.33
CA SER A 13 -6.06 21.81 -15.09
C SER A 13 -6.16 22.38 -13.66
N SER A 14 -5.08 23.03 -13.21
CA SER A 14 -5.10 23.79 -11.95
C SER A 14 -6.19 24.84 -11.94
N GLN A 15 -6.48 25.44 -13.09
CA GLN A 15 -7.56 26.44 -13.25
C GLN A 15 -8.92 25.78 -13.05
N PHE A 16 -9.16 24.60 -13.62
CA PHE A 16 -10.41 23.85 -13.43
C PHE A 16 -10.66 23.54 -11.95
N ILE A 17 -9.65 23.09 -11.22
CA ILE A 17 -9.75 22.82 -9.78
C ILE A 17 -10.06 24.10 -8.98
N GLN A 18 -9.42 25.22 -9.33
CA GLN A 18 -9.71 26.51 -8.70
C GLN A 18 -11.16 26.96 -8.94
N ASP A 19 -11.69 26.75 -10.14
CA ASP A 19 -13.06 27.11 -10.47
C ASP A 19 -14.08 26.22 -9.75
N LEU A 20 -13.79 24.93 -9.55
CA LEU A 20 -14.60 24.06 -8.70
C LEU A 20 -14.61 24.57 -7.25
N ARG A 21 -13.45 24.92 -6.68
CA ARG A 21 -13.35 25.48 -5.32
C ARG A 21 -14.14 26.77 -5.10
N LYS A 22 -14.34 27.56 -6.15
CA LYS A 22 -15.16 28.79 -6.08
C LYS A 22 -16.65 28.50 -6.12
N ARG A 23 -17.06 27.40 -6.75
CA ARG A 23 -18.48 27.08 -7.01
C ARG A 23 -19.09 26.18 -5.94
N PHE A 24 -18.29 25.41 -5.23
CA PHE A 24 -18.75 24.46 -4.24
C PHE A 24 -18.34 24.89 -2.83
N ASP A 25 -19.11 24.46 -1.83
CA ASP A 25 -18.82 24.69 -0.42
C ASP A 25 -17.49 24.00 -0.02
N LYS A 26 -16.83 24.56 1.00
CA LYS A 26 -15.55 24.01 1.52
C LYS A 26 -15.67 22.59 2.06
N THR A 27 -16.89 22.14 2.37
CA THR A 27 -17.17 20.77 2.84
C THR A 27 -17.52 19.82 1.71
N ALA A 28 -17.58 20.29 0.46
CA ALA A 28 -17.88 19.45 -0.70
C ALA A 28 -16.76 18.43 -0.94
N GLN A 29 -17.14 17.17 -1.11
CA GLN A 29 -16.22 16.09 -1.46
C GLN A 29 -16.25 15.88 -2.97
N LEU A 30 -15.08 15.69 -3.57
CA LEU A 30 -14.91 15.32 -4.97
C LEU A 30 -14.55 13.84 -5.05
N GLU A 31 -15.42 13.03 -5.65
CA GLU A 31 -15.13 11.65 -6.01
C GLU A 31 -14.74 11.59 -7.49
N ILE A 32 -13.57 11.04 -7.79
CA ILE A 32 -13.10 10.83 -9.16
C ILE A 32 -13.23 9.36 -9.48
N ARG A 33 -14.10 9.01 -10.44
CA ARG A 33 -14.21 7.67 -11.02
C ARG A 33 -13.56 7.68 -12.39
N VAL A 34 -12.57 6.83 -12.58
CA VAL A 34 -11.91 6.65 -13.87
C VAL A 34 -12.52 5.44 -14.56
N GLU A 35 -13.17 5.66 -15.70
CA GLU A 35 -13.64 4.56 -16.56
C GLU A 35 -12.48 4.15 -17.49
N GLU A 36 -11.94 2.95 -17.32
CA GLU A 36 -10.87 2.44 -18.19
C GLU A 36 -11.40 2.21 -19.60
N GLN A 37 -10.89 2.97 -20.57
CA GLN A 37 -10.95 2.56 -21.96
C GLN A 37 -9.76 1.63 -22.25
N LYS A 38 -10.06 0.40 -22.61
CA LYS A 38 -9.05 -0.59 -22.99
C LYS A 38 -8.22 -0.08 -24.18
N GLN A 39 -7.06 0.52 -23.89
CA GLN A 39 -5.83 0.58 -24.70
C GLN A 39 -4.91 1.66 -24.11
N GLY A 40 -3.92 1.20 -23.35
CA GLY A 40 -2.89 2.04 -22.72
C GLY A 40 -2.58 1.46 -21.35
N GLU A 41 -1.39 1.62 -20.89
CA GLU A 41 -0.93 1.16 -19.58
C GLU A 41 -1.98 1.46 -18.50
N GLY A 42 -2.72 0.43 -18.06
CA GLY A 42 -3.82 0.55 -17.09
C GLY A 42 -3.29 1.01 -15.72
N LEU A 43 -4.20 1.42 -14.86
CA LEU A 43 -3.89 1.62 -13.45
C LEU A 43 -3.48 0.28 -12.82
N LEU A 44 -2.52 0.30 -11.89
CA LEU A 44 -2.01 -0.89 -11.23
C LEU A 44 -3.15 -1.73 -10.63
N SER A 45 -3.36 -2.90 -11.20
CA SER A 45 -4.31 -3.88 -10.69
C SER A 45 -3.75 -4.61 -9.45
N GLU A 46 -4.63 -5.22 -8.68
CA GLU A 46 -4.20 -6.04 -7.55
C GLU A 46 -3.32 -7.23 -7.99
N ASN A 47 -3.58 -7.79 -9.17
CA ASN A 47 -2.72 -8.85 -9.71
C ASN A 47 -1.31 -8.35 -10.02
N GLU A 48 -1.17 -7.15 -10.58
CA GLU A 48 0.14 -6.55 -10.84
C GLU A 48 0.87 -6.19 -9.55
N PHE A 49 0.14 -5.73 -8.51
CA PHE A 49 0.72 -5.54 -7.18
C PHE A 49 1.38 -6.84 -6.69
N TRP A 50 0.64 -7.95 -6.70
CA TRP A 50 1.18 -9.25 -6.26
C TRP A 50 2.30 -9.79 -7.16
N GLN A 51 2.25 -9.50 -8.48
CA GLN A 51 3.37 -9.81 -9.38
C GLN A 51 4.65 -9.06 -8.98
N ILE A 52 4.54 -7.79 -8.58
CA ILE A 52 5.70 -7.03 -8.09
C ILE A 52 6.22 -7.61 -6.79
N ILE A 53 5.35 -7.95 -5.84
CA ILE A 53 5.73 -8.61 -4.59
C ILE A 53 6.46 -9.94 -4.87
N SER A 54 6.02 -10.72 -5.84
CA SER A 54 6.66 -12.00 -6.19
C SER A 54 8.07 -11.87 -6.78
N LEU A 55 8.53 -10.66 -7.07
CA LEU A 55 9.90 -10.38 -7.53
C LEU A 55 10.91 -10.20 -6.39
N LEU A 56 10.48 -10.29 -5.13
CA LEU A 56 11.39 -10.27 -3.99
C LEU A 56 12.32 -11.49 -4.03
N ASP A 57 13.64 -11.26 -4.00
CA ASP A 57 14.65 -12.32 -4.13
C ASP A 57 15.15 -12.79 -2.76
N TRP A 58 14.43 -13.71 -2.17
CA TRP A 58 14.77 -14.29 -0.87
C TRP A 58 16.08 -15.12 -0.84
N SER A 59 16.76 -15.30 -1.97
CA SER A 59 18.10 -15.88 -2.01
C SER A 59 19.19 -14.92 -1.56
N LYS A 60 18.85 -13.62 -1.40
CA LYS A 60 19.73 -12.55 -0.99
C LYS A 60 19.68 -12.32 0.52
N HIS A 61 20.71 -11.65 1.05
CA HIS A 61 20.81 -11.34 2.47
C HIS A 61 20.57 -9.85 2.77
N GLU A 62 21.01 -8.97 1.86
CA GLU A 62 20.83 -7.54 2.04
C GLU A 62 19.44 -7.10 1.54
N ALA A 63 18.74 -6.30 2.34
CA ALA A 63 17.40 -5.84 2.02
C ALA A 63 17.30 -5.15 0.65
N SER A 64 18.29 -4.33 0.30
CA SER A 64 18.37 -3.66 -0.99
C SER A 64 18.47 -4.64 -2.17
N GLU A 65 19.15 -5.77 -1.99
CA GLU A 65 19.26 -6.82 -3.01
C GLU A 65 17.97 -7.62 -3.13
N ILE A 66 17.29 -7.90 -2.00
CA ILE A 66 15.98 -8.56 -1.98
C ILE A 66 14.96 -7.73 -2.77
N LEU A 67 14.95 -6.41 -2.58
CA LEU A 67 14.01 -5.49 -3.23
C LEU A 67 14.36 -5.14 -4.69
N ASP A 68 15.59 -5.34 -5.13
CA ASP A 68 16.14 -4.77 -6.38
C ASP A 68 15.29 -5.06 -7.62
N GLN A 69 14.84 -6.31 -7.80
CA GLN A 69 14.03 -6.69 -8.96
C GLN A 69 12.64 -6.05 -8.91
N ALA A 70 12.01 -6.02 -7.75
CA ALA A 70 10.70 -5.40 -7.55
C ALA A 70 10.77 -3.87 -7.77
N VAL A 71 11.78 -3.21 -7.22
CA VAL A 71 12.05 -1.78 -7.42
C VAL A 71 12.25 -1.46 -8.91
N LYS A 72 13.08 -2.24 -9.61
CA LYS A 72 13.31 -2.06 -11.06
C LYS A 72 12.05 -2.29 -11.89
N ALA A 73 11.22 -3.25 -11.54
CA ALA A 73 9.97 -3.51 -12.25
C ALA A 73 8.98 -2.36 -12.05
N LEU A 74 8.76 -1.95 -10.80
CA LEU A 74 7.84 -0.86 -10.45
C LEU A 74 8.31 0.49 -11.02
N SER A 75 9.61 0.77 -11.02
CA SER A 75 10.17 2.01 -11.57
C SER A 75 9.95 2.19 -13.07
N LYS A 76 9.75 1.10 -13.83
CA LYS A 76 9.43 1.16 -15.27
C LYS A 76 7.97 1.52 -15.53
N MET A 77 7.08 1.32 -14.56
CA MET A 77 5.67 1.65 -14.68
C MET A 77 5.42 3.17 -14.65
N PRO A 78 4.23 3.66 -15.06
CA PRO A 78 3.81 5.05 -14.85
C PRO A 78 3.91 5.47 -13.37
N ILE A 79 4.18 6.75 -13.11
CA ILE A 79 4.28 7.28 -11.73
C ILE A 79 2.98 7.01 -10.94
N ALA A 80 1.83 7.11 -11.59
CA ALA A 80 0.54 6.79 -10.97
C ALA A 80 0.50 5.36 -10.40
N ASN A 81 1.13 4.39 -11.07
CA ASN A 81 1.18 3.01 -10.61
C ASN A 81 2.09 2.83 -9.39
N ILE A 82 3.13 3.66 -9.24
CA ILE A 82 3.97 3.68 -8.05
C ILE A 82 3.17 4.18 -6.84
N TYR A 83 2.35 5.22 -7.01
CA TYR A 83 1.44 5.69 -5.96
C TYR A 83 0.40 4.64 -5.60
N LEU A 84 -0.23 4.01 -6.61
CA LEU A 84 -1.21 2.94 -6.38
C LEU A 84 -0.61 1.72 -5.70
N PHE A 85 0.66 1.38 -5.99
CA PHE A 85 1.37 0.32 -5.29
C PHE A 85 1.49 0.66 -3.79
N LYS A 86 1.87 1.90 -3.46
CA LYS A 86 1.98 2.36 -2.07
C LYS A 86 0.62 2.34 -1.36
N ASP A 87 -0.45 2.72 -2.06
CA ASP A 87 -1.81 2.67 -1.54
C ASP A 87 -2.27 1.24 -1.28
N GLN A 88 -2.06 0.33 -2.23
CA GLN A 88 -2.42 -1.09 -2.06
C GLN A 88 -1.61 -1.76 -0.94
N LEU A 89 -0.31 -1.45 -0.82
CA LEU A 89 0.50 -1.90 0.30
C LEU A 89 -0.06 -1.40 1.63
N SER A 90 -0.37 -0.12 1.73
CA SER A 90 -0.92 0.49 2.94
C SER A 90 -2.26 -0.13 3.33
N GLU A 91 -3.12 -0.43 2.36
CA GLU A 91 -4.40 -1.11 2.55
C GLU A 91 -4.21 -2.52 3.12
N LYS A 92 -3.30 -3.31 2.54
CA LYS A 92 -3.01 -4.68 3.00
C LYS A 92 -2.50 -4.69 4.44
N LEU A 93 -1.59 -3.77 4.77
CA LEU A 93 -1.07 -3.62 6.13
C LEU A 93 -2.14 -3.16 7.13
N TYR A 94 -3.03 -2.25 6.71
CA TYR A 94 -4.15 -1.78 7.51
C TYR A 94 -5.13 -2.90 7.88
N TYR A 95 -5.46 -3.80 6.95
CA TYR A 95 -6.38 -4.91 7.24
C TYR A 95 -5.78 -5.95 8.18
N LEU A 96 -4.46 -6.08 8.27
CA LEU A 96 -3.79 -6.92 9.27
C LEU A 96 -3.63 -6.21 10.63
N ASP A 97 -3.85 -4.88 10.71
CA ASP A 97 -3.74 -4.12 11.95
C ASP A 97 -4.99 -4.29 12.82
N THR A 98 -5.16 -5.47 13.40
CA THR A 98 -6.31 -5.78 14.24
C THR A 98 -5.91 -6.43 15.55
N LYS A 99 -6.79 -6.31 16.55
CA LYS A 99 -6.63 -6.91 17.87
C LYS A 99 -6.42 -8.43 17.83
N VAL A 100 -7.10 -9.12 16.89
CA VAL A 100 -6.98 -10.57 16.77
C VAL A 100 -5.65 -11.01 16.20
N HIS A 101 -5.11 -10.30 15.21
CA HIS A 101 -3.78 -10.56 14.66
C HIS A 101 -2.69 -10.23 15.68
N ALA A 102 -2.79 -9.09 16.37
CA ALA A 102 -1.86 -8.69 17.43
C ALA A 102 -1.85 -9.69 18.58
N LYS A 103 -3.04 -10.19 18.98
CA LYS A 103 -3.15 -11.21 20.02
C LYS A 103 -2.47 -12.51 19.61
N ALA A 104 -2.72 -13.00 18.39
CA ALA A 104 -2.11 -14.22 17.87
C ALA A 104 -0.58 -14.10 17.78
N TYR A 105 -0.06 -12.94 17.36
CA TYR A 105 1.37 -12.66 17.35
C TYR A 105 1.99 -12.73 18.74
N LYS A 106 1.40 -12.04 19.74
CA LYS A 106 1.86 -12.06 21.13
C LYS A 106 1.85 -13.45 21.75
N GLU A 107 0.74 -14.18 21.60
CA GLU A 107 0.59 -15.54 22.16
C GLU A 107 1.68 -16.50 21.67
N LYS A 108 2.10 -16.35 20.41
CA LYS A 108 3.18 -17.15 19.86
C LYS A 108 4.57 -16.74 20.34
N GLN A 109 4.76 -15.47 20.68
CA GLN A 109 6.03 -14.98 21.25
C GLN A 109 6.20 -15.28 22.74
N ASP A 110 5.14 -15.73 23.42
CA ASP A 110 5.10 -15.86 24.88
C ASP A 110 5.44 -14.54 25.60
N ASP A 111 4.98 -13.42 25.00
CA ASP A 111 5.22 -12.05 25.49
C ASP A 111 3.89 -11.31 25.66
N ASP A 112 3.71 -10.67 26.80
CA ASP A 112 2.55 -9.82 27.07
C ASP A 112 2.68 -8.42 26.45
N TYR A 113 3.89 -8.00 26.09
CA TYR A 113 4.14 -6.71 25.46
C TYR A 113 3.96 -6.80 23.94
N LEU A 114 3.29 -5.82 23.35
CA LEU A 114 3.19 -5.63 21.91
C LEU A 114 4.10 -4.45 21.50
N SER A 115 5.23 -4.73 20.89
CA SER A 115 6.00 -3.71 20.17
C SER A 115 5.21 -3.27 18.95
N VAL A 116 4.91 -1.98 18.84
CA VAL A 116 4.12 -1.43 17.72
C VAL A 116 4.89 -1.53 16.40
N ASP A 117 6.20 -1.34 16.44
CA ASP A 117 7.07 -1.41 15.27
C ASP A 117 7.27 -2.86 14.84
N ASP A 118 7.58 -3.77 15.77
CA ASP A 118 7.76 -5.19 15.44
C ASP A 118 6.48 -5.79 14.84
N PHE A 119 5.32 -5.42 15.37
CA PHE A 119 4.05 -5.87 14.82
C PHE A 119 3.81 -5.31 13.41
N LEU A 120 4.21 -4.06 13.13
CA LEU A 120 4.18 -3.52 11.77
C LEU A 120 5.11 -4.30 10.84
N TYR A 121 6.34 -4.57 11.28
CA TYR A 121 7.36 -5.24 10.45
C TYR A 121 7.01 -6.70 10.16
N VAL A 122 6.34 -7.37 11.09
CA VAL A 122 5.79 -8.73 10.86
C VAL A 122 4.63 -8.68 9.86
N ARG A 123 3.74 -7.68 9.92
CA ARG A 123 2.70 -7.48 8.90
C ARG A 123 3.31 -7.23 7.51
N CYS A 124 4.43 -6.49 7.44
CA CYS A 124 5.18 -6.35 6.20
C CYS A 124 5.69 -7.69 5.67
N ALA A 125 6.20 -8.56 6.55
CA ALA A 125 6.64 -9.90 6.14
C ALA A 125 5.47 -10.74 5.62
N VAL A 126 4.28 -10.66 6.25
CA VAL A 126 3.08 -11.35 5.75
C VAL A 126 2.73 -10.94 4.32
N VAL A 127 2.81 -9.66 3.99
CA VAL A 127 2.57 -9.18 2.63
C VAL A 127 3.69 -9.62 1.68
N ALA A 128 4.93 -9.57 2.13
CA ALA A 128 6.12 -9.91 1.33
C ALA A 128 6.18 -11.40 0.95
N GLU A 129 5.59 -12.28 1.75
CA GLU A 129 5.43 -13.73 1.44
C GLU A 129 4.44 -13.99 0.29
N GLY A 130 3.66 -13.00 -0.13
CA GLY A 130 2.80 -13.09 -1.29
C GLY A 130 1.32 -13.29 -0.97
N LYS A 131 0.53 -13.33 -2.05
CA LYS A 131 -0.93 -13.27 -1.99
C LYS A 131 -1.55 -14.38 -1.14
N ASP A 132 -1.20 -15.62 -1.44
CA ASP A 132 -1.84 -16.79 -0.81
C ASP A 132 -1.58 -16.81 0.70
N TYR A 133 -0.36 -16.45 1.12
CA TYR A 133 -0.01 -16.36 2.53
C TYR A 133 -0.73 -15.19 3.22
N TYR A 134 -0.75 -14.02 2.58
CA TYR A 134 -1.49 -12.85 3.07
C TYR A 134 -2.98 -13.17 3.29
N GLU A 135 -3.65 -13.75 2.29
CA GLU A 135 -5.07 -14.11 2.37
C GLU A 135 -5.33 -15.16 3.46
N ASN A 136 -4.42 -16.14 3.61
CA ASN A 136 -4.52 -17.12 4.67
C ASN A 136 -4.41 -16.47 6.06
N VAL A 137 -3.42 -15.61 6.29
CA VAL A 137 -3.24 -14.92 7.57
C VAL A 137 -4.42 -13.99 7.87
N LEU A 138 -4.94 -13.29 6.85
CA LEU A 138 -6.08 -12.37 7.00
C LEU A 138 -7.32 -13.10 7.53
N ILE A 139 -7.57 -14.33 7.08
CA ILE A 139 -8.72 -15.14 7.50
C ILE A 139 -8.41 -15.92 8.78
N ASN A 140 -7.16 -16.35 8.95
CA ASN A 140 -6.68 -17.17 10.05
C ASN A 140 -5.57 -16.43 10.83
N PRO A 141 -5.89 -15.52 11.75
CA PRO A 141 -4.90 -14.76 12.52
C PRO A 141 -3.89 -15.63 13.28
N SER A 142 -4.25 -16.88 13.61
CA SER A 142 -3.31 -17.84 14.19
C SER A 142 -2.11 -18.18 13.30
N GLU A 143 -2.16 -17.88 12.02
CA GLU A 143 -1.05 -18.07 11.09
C GLU A 143 -0.07 -16.91 11.08
N MET A 144 -0.27 -15.84 11.89
CA MET A 144 0.73 -14.77 12.05
C MET A 144 2.10 -15.34 12.37
N PRO A 145 3.16 -14.96 11.62
CA PRO A 145 4.52 -15.43 11.89
C PRO A 145 5.11 -14.72 13.12
N ILE A 146 6.20 -15.29 13.70
CA ILE A 146 6.85 -14.74 14.89
C ILE A 146 8.32 -14.36 14.68
N GLU A 147 9.01 -15.05 13.79
CA GLU A 147 10.46 -14.90 13.63
C GLU A 147 10.88 -14.16 12.36
N ILE A 148 9.89 -13.69 11.61
CA ILE A 148 10.09 -12.97 10.35
C ILE A 148 9.54 -11.56 10.45
N ALA A 149 10.40 -10.59 10.13
CA ALA A 149 10.03 -9.18 9.99
C ALA A 149 10.67 -8.63 8.72
N PHE A 150 9.96 -7.80 7.97
CA PHE A 150 10.49 -7.25 6.73
C PHE A 150 10.10 -5.76 6.55
N GLU A 151 10.61 -4.90 7.46
CA GLU A 151 10.46 -3.44 7.38
C GLU A 151 10.81 -2.86 6.00
N PRO A 152 11.87 -3.38 5.28
CA PRO A 152 12.29 -2.81 4.00
C PRO A 152 11.19 -2.73 2.94
N LEU A 153 10.13 -3.54 3.05
CA LEU A 153 8.98 -3.48 2.15
C LEU A 153 8.35 -2.10 2.08
N LEU A 154 8.34 -1.35 3.20
CA LEU A 154 7.77 -0.01 3.29
C LEU A 154 8.48 0.99 2.36
N SER A 155 9.75 0.75 2.06
CA SER A 155 10.58 1.61 1.20
C SER A 155 10.49 1.28 -0.29
N LEU A 156 9.85 0.19 -0.70
CA LEU A 156 9.87 -0.29 -2.08
C LEU A 156 9.34 0.75 -3.08
N ALA A 157 8.17 1.35 -2.78
CA ALA A 157 7.57 2.37 -3.65
C ALA A 157 8.43 3.64 -3.71
N ASP A 158 8.98 4.07 -2.57
CA ASP A 158 9.84 5.25 -2.48
C ASP A 158 11.12 5.06 -3.29
N ALA A 159 11.76 3.90 -3.18
CA ALA A 159 12.93 3.53 -3.97
C ALA A 159 12.62 3.48 -5.48
N ALA A 160 11.48 2.90 -5.87
CA ALA A 160 11.06 2.86 -7.27
C ALA A 160 10.80 4.26 -7.84
N TYR A 161 10.20 5.14 -7.04
CA TYR A 161 9.96 6.53 -7.42
C TYR A 161 11.28 7.30 -7.59
N GLU A 162 12.23 7.12 -6.66
CA GLU A 162 13.55 7.74 -6.72
C GLU A 162 14.33 7.27 -7.97
N VAL A 163 14.35 5.96 -8.23
CA VAL A 163 14.96 5.40 -9.46
C VAL A 163 14.35 6.02 -10.71
N LYS A 164 13.03 6.20 -10.74
CA LYS A 164 12.34 6.75 -11.92
C LYS A 164 12.55 8.25 -12.10
N THR A 165 12.54 9.02 -11.04
CA THR A 165 12.44 10.49 -11.10
C THR A 165 13.70 11.22 -10.66
N GLY A 166 14.62 10.55 -9.95
CA GLY A 166 15.76 11.16 -9.27
C GLY A 166 15.38 12.02 -8.06
N LYS A 167 14.16 11.88 -7.53
CA LYS A 167 13.64 12.69 -6.43
C LYS A 167 13.06 11.80 -5.34
N GLN A 168 13.06 12.29 -4.11
CA GLN A 168 12.33 11.66 -3.01
C GLN A 168 10.83 11.72 -3.25
N MET A 169 10.14 10.66 -2.85
CA MET A 169 8.69 10.57 -2.92
C MET A 169 8.06 11.37 -1.77
N ASP A 170 7.20 12.33 -2.13
CA ASP A 170 6.39 13.09 -1.18
C ASP A 170 4.92 12.70 -1.38
N TYR A 171 4.56 11.52 -0.85
CA TYR A 171 3.22 10.96 -0.98
C TYR A 171 2.82 10.19 0.28
N PHE A 172 1.66 10.56 0.82
CA PHE A 172 1.03 9.86 1.93
C PHE A 172 -0.02 8.90 1.41
N PRO A 173 0.06 7.60 1.72
CA PRO A 173 -0.90 6.61 1.25
C PRO A 173 -2.29 6.84 1.85
N ILE A 174 -3.31 6.31 1.19
CA ILE A 174 -4.73 6.47 1.58
C ILE A 174 -5.01 5.86 2.96
N PHE A 175 -4.42 4.70 3.27
CA PHE A 175 -4.57 4.06 4.55
C PHE A 175 -3.38 4.39 5.46
N ASN A 176 -3.66 4.73 6.71
CA ASN A 176 -2.62 4.76 7.72
C ASN A 176 -2.38 3.32 8.19
N TYR A 177 -1.17 2.81 7.99
CA TYR A 177 -0.78 1.44 8.33
C TYR A 177 -0.07 1.30 9.68
N GLU A 178 0.11 2.39 10.40
CA GLU A 178 0.69 2.34 11.75
C GLU A 178 -0.12 1.43 12.66
N THR A 179 0.54 0.80 13.60
CA THR A 179 -0.15 -0.07 14.57
C THR A 179 -1.16 0.73 15.40
N HIS A 180 -2.36 0.21 15.57
CA HIS A 180 -3.55 0.83 16.17
C HIS A 180 -4.26 1.85 15.27
N SER A 181 -3.90 1.98 13.99
CA SER A 181 -4.59 2.91 13.09
C SER A 181 -5.95 2.39 12.63
N ASN A 182 -6.12 1.07 12.52
CA ASN A 182 -7.40 0.44 12.19
C ASN A 182 -8.31 0.37 13.41
N GLN A 183 -8.90 1.50 13.81
CA GLN A 183 -9.72 1.60 15.01
C GLN A 183 -10.84 0.55 15.08
N ALA A 184 -11.48 0.23 13.95
CA ALA A 184 -12.53 -0.78 13.89
C ALA A 184 -12.00 -2.20 14.17
N GLY A 185 -10.78 -2.50 13.74
CA GLY A 185 -10.12 -3.78 13.97
C GLY A 185 -9.62 -3.97 15.41
N TRP A 186 -9.52 -2.88 16.19
CA TRP A 186 -9.06 -2.91 17.60
C TRP A 186 -10.18 -2.90 18.63
N LEU A 187 -11.44 -2.72 18.23
CA LEU A 187 -12.61 -2.83 19.12
C LEU A 187 -12.87 -4.30 19.47
#